data_e7f903e9b766341b18181d625fdd9170
#
_entry.id   e7f903e9b766341b18181d625fdd9170
#
_cell.length_a   1.000
_cell.length_b   1.000
_cell.length_c   1.000
_cell.angle_alpha   90.00
_cell.angle_beta   90.00
_cell.angle_gamma   90.00
#
_symmetry.space_group_name_H-M   'P 1'
#
loop_
_entity.id
_entity.type
_entity.pdbx_description
1 polymer ?
#
loop_
_entity_poly.entity_id
_entity_poly.type
_entity_poly.pdbx_seq_one_letter_code
_entity_poly.pdbx_strand_id
1 'polypeptide(L)'
;MSRTRTSGTVLSQRALNRALLARQHLLGRRKASAEKEIEHLVGMQAQVPNSPYVGLWTRLEGFQPNELAELINTRRAVRLGLMRNTIHLVTARDCLAQRSLYQPLFDRAWQTSSFGRNLVGIDVSAVIAQATVFMKERPRTFSELGRLLQQRWPDRDTTALAYAVRYLLPIVQVPPRGIWGKSAQPTWTSAEFWLGRPVATKSSHDKLVLRYLAAFGRPPLATSRPGRD
;
A
#
# COMPACT_ATOMS: atom_id res chain seq x y z
N MET A 1 29.01 0.54 45.32
CA MET A 1 27.63 0.49 44.82
C MET A 1 27.57 -0.51 43.66
N SER A 2 27.09 -1.72 43.96
CA SER A 2 27.00 -2.84 42.96
C SER A 2 25.79 -2.63 42.05
N ARG A 3 26.03 -2.46 40.76
CA ARG A 3 24.95 -2.43 39.75
C ARG A 3 24.45 -3.83 39.50
N THR A 4 23.31 -4.16 40.05
CA THR A 4 22.57 -5.38 39.74
C THR A 4 22.21 -5.38 38.25
N ARG A 5 22.92 -6.16 37.43
CA ARG A 5 22.52 -6.44 36.05
C ARG A 5 21.27 -7.32 36.12
N THR A 6 20.11 -6.72 35.87
CA THR A 6 18.91 -7.49 35.57
C THR A 6 19.19 -8.33 34.32
N SER A 7 19.37 -9.63 34.49
CA SER A 7 19.45 -10.57 33.37
C SER A 7 18.09 -10.61 32.69
N GLY A 8 17.95 -9.84 31.61
CA GLY A 8 16.76 -9.90 30.78
C GLY A 8 16.60 -11.31 30.23
N THR A 9 15.44 -11.91 30.45
CA THR A 9 15.11 -13.24 29.91
C THR A 9 15.22 -13.22 28.39
N VAL A 10 16.15 -13.98 27.83
CA VAL A 10 16.27 -14.14 26.38
C VAL A 10 15.12 -15.01 25.89
N LEU A 11 14.24 -14.42 25.04
CA LEU A 11 13.12 -15.15 24.47
C LEU A 11 13.60 -16.16 23.41
N SER A 12 13.04 -17.37 23.45
CA SER A 12 13.30 -18.36 22.40
C SER A 12 12.68 -17.93 21.07
N GLN A 13 13.25 -18.41 19.95
CA GLN A 13 12.71 -18.18 18.60
C GLN A 13 11.22 -18.58 18.50
N ARG A 14 10.84 -19.68 19.15
CA ARG A 14 9.44 -20.14 19.22
C ARG A 14 8.54 -19.13 19.94
N ALA A 15 9.00 -18.56 21.05
CA ALA A 15 8.26 -17.55 21.79
C ALA A 15 8.08 -16.27 20.96
N LEU A 16 9.13 -15.82 20.25
CA LEU A 16 9.07 -14.68 19.35
C LEU A 16 8.09 -14.90 18.20
N ASN A 17 8.12 -16.08 17.54
CA ASN A 17 7.21 -16.43 16.47
C ASN A 17 5.75 -16.48 16.96
N ARG A 18 5.49 -17.09 18.13
CA ARG A 18 4.14 -17.09 18.70
C ARG A 18 3.65 -15.69 19.04
N ALA A 19 4.51 -14.83 19.59
CA ALA A 19 4.15 -13.44 19.86
C ALA A 19 3.80 -12.67 18.59
N LEU A 20 4.52 -12.90 17.49
CA LEU A 20 4.22 -12.31 16.18
C LEU A 20 2.88 -12.79 15.64
N LEU A 21 2.62 -14.11 15.68
CA LEU A 21 1.34 -14.68 15.23
C LEU A 21 0.17 -14.18 16.09
N ALA A 22 0.36 -14.06 17.42
CA ALA A 22 -0.65 -13.53 18.33
C ALA A 22 -1.03 -12.09 17.97
N ARG A 23 -0.04 -11.21 17.73
CA ARG A 23 -0.27 -9.81 17.33
C ARG A 23 -1.01 -9.69 16.01
N GLN A 24 -0.79 -10.60 15.09
CA GLN A 24 -1.46 -10.63 13.79
C GLN A 24 -2.78 -11.40 13.81
N HIS A 25 -3.28 -11.79 14.99
CA HIS A 25 -4.51 -12.57 15.18
C HIS A 25 -4.52 -13.91 14.41
N LEU A 26 -3.36 -14.57 14.32
CA LEU A 26 -3.19 -15.85 13.60
C LEU A 26 -3.16 -17.10 14.52
N LEU A 27 -3.14 -16.91 15.85
CA LEU A 27 -3.23 -18.04 16.79
C LEU A 27 -4.68 -18.44 17.10
N GLY A 28 -5.63 -17.61 16.81
CA GLY A 28 -7.05 -17.84 16.96
C GLY A 28 -7.84 -16.74 16.27
N ARG A 29 -8.97 -17.10 15.67
CA ARG A 29 -9.88 -16.14 15.05
C ARG A 29 -10.56 -15.28 16.12
N ARG A 30 -10.92 -14.06 15.74
CA ARG A 30 -11.57 -13.10 16.66
C ARG A 30 -12.84 -12.52 16.06
N LYS A 31 -13.73 -12.07 16.93
CA LYS A 31 -14.92 -11.31 16.54
C LYS A 31 -14.53 -9.85 16.31
N ALA A 32 -14.40 -9.47 15.04
CA ALA A 32 -14.14 -8.09 14.62
C ALA A 32 -14.64 -7.90 13.20
N SER A 33 -14.86 -6.64 12.78
CA SER A 33 -15.17 -6.34 11.38
C SER A 33 -13.91 -6.41 10.51
N ALA A 34 -14.09 -6.73 9.23
CA ALA A 34 -13.01 -6.72 8.24
C ALA A 34 -12.27 -5.37 8.20
N GLU A 35 -13.00 -4.25 8.32
CA GLU A 35 -12.40 -2.91 8.33
C GLU A 35 -11.46 -2.71 9.52
N LYS A 36 -11.86 -3.08 10.74
CA LYS A 36 -11.00 -2.98 11.93
C LYS A 36 -9.77 -3.87 11.84
N GLU A 37 -9.89 -5.04 11.22
CA GLU A 37 -8.76 -5.94 11.04
C GLU A 37 -7.76 -5.39 10.01
N ILE A 38 -8.24 -4.80 8.92
CA ILE A 38 -7.38 -4.10 7.93
C ILE A 38 -6.63 -2.95 8.61
N GLU A 39 -7.30 -2.17 9.45
CA GLU A 39 -6.68 -1.07 10.20
C GLU A 39 -5.66 -1.55 11.22
N HIS A 40 -5.95 -2.63 11.94
CA HIS A 40 -5.04 -3.24 12.89
C HIS A 40 -3.73 -3.67 12.21
N LEU A 41 -3.83 -4.30 11.05
CA LEU A 41 -2.68 -4.75 10.25
C LEU A 41 -1.97 -3.62 9.50
N VAL A 42 -2.42 -2.38 9.65
CA VAL A 42 -1.89 -1.21 8.90
C VAL A 42 -1.96 -1.42 7.39
N GLY A 43 -2.91 -2.22 6.96
CA GLY A 43 -3.10 -2.67 5.59
C GLY A 43 -2.60 -4.08 5.34
N MET A 44 -3.08 -4.65 4.26
CA MET A 44 -2.77 -6.02 3.84
C MET A 44 -2.17 -6.01 2.44
N GLN A 45 -1.09 -6.74 2.22
CA GLN A 45 -0.54 -6.88 0.88
C GLN A 45 -1.59 -7.50 -0.05
N ALA A 46 -1.84 -6.85 -1.18
CA ALA A 46 -2.90 -7.17 -2.13
C ALA A 46 -2.39 -7.27 -3.57
N GLN A 47 -1.12 -7.60 -3.76
CA GLN A 47 -0.55 -7.81 -5.09
C GLN A 47 -1.32 -8.89 -5.85
N VAL A 48 -1.65 -9.98 -5.18
CA VAL A 48 -2.64 -10.96 -5.61
C VAL A 48 -4.01 -10.50 -5.08
N PRO A 49 -5.01 -10.24 -5.94
CA PRO A 49 -6.28 -9.62 -5.53
C PRO A 49 -7.03 -10.35 -4.42
N ASN A 50 -6.95 -11.68 -4.40
CA ASN A 50 -7.69 -12.51 -3.45
C ASN A 50 -6.95 -12.74 -2.11
N SER A 51 -5.65 -12.40 -2.00
CA SER A 51 -4.88 -12.61 -0.78
C SER A 51 -5.49 -11.95 0.47
N PRO A 52 -6.05 -10.71 0.41
CA PRO A 52 -6.69 -10.11 1.57
C PRO A 52 -7.91 -10.88 2.08
N TYR A 53 -8.67 -11.52 1.20
CA TYR A 53 -9.83 -12.35 1.59
C TYR A 53 -9.40 -13.54 2.43
N VAL A 54 -8.38 -14.26 1.97
CA VAL A 54 -7.80 -15.38 2.74
C VAL A 54 -7.21 -14.86 4.05
N GLY A 55 -6.50 -13.72 4.00
CA GLY A 55 -5.92 -13.09 5.17
C GLY A 55 -6.96 -12.67 6.23
N LEU A 56 -8.14 -12.20 5.84
CA LEU A 56 -9.24 -11.89 6.75
C LEU A 56 -9.92 -13.16 7.26
N TRP A 57 -10.16 -14.12 6.38
CA TRP A 57 -10.75 -15.40 6.76
C TRP A 57 -9.93 -16.15 7.82
N THR A 58 -8.60 -16.10 7.73
CA THR A 58 -7.71 -16.73 8.74
C THR A 58 -7.76 -16.06 10.10
N ARG A 59 -8.24 -14.82 10.21
CA ARG A 59 -8.22 -13.98 11.42
C ARG A 59 -9.58 -13.73 12.05
N LEU A 60 -10.63 -13.78 11.24
CA LEU A 60 -11.97 -13.38 11.69
C LEU A 60 -12.91 -14.58 11.79
N GLU A 61 -13.72 -14.57 12.87
CA GLU A 61 -14.83 -15.53 13.04
C GLU A 61 -15.96 -15.14 12.08
N GLY A 62 -16.49 -16.12 11.34
CA GLY A 62 -17.66 -15.93 10.48
C GLY A 62 -17.46 -15.02 9.28
N PHE A 63 -16.22 -14.58 8.95
CA PHE A 63 -15.94 -13.71 7.81
C PHE A 63 -16.50 -14.25 6.50
N GLN A 64 -17.25 -13.40 5.80
CA GLN A 64 -17.78 -13.68 4.48
C GLN A 64 -17.09 -12.80 3.43
N PRO A 65 -16.79 -13.32 2.23
CA PRO A 65 -16.15 -12.53 1.16
C PRO A 65 -16.91 -11.24 0.80
N ASN A 66 -18.23 -11.25 0.90
CA ASN A 66 -19.04 -10.06 0.62
C ASN A 66 -18.74 -8.88 1.54
N GLU A 67 -18.29 -9.11 2.77
CA GLU A 67 -17.91 -8.03 3.69
C GLU A 67 -16.79 -7.16 3.12
N LEU A 68 -15.73 -7.80 2.60
CA LEU A 68 -14.64 -7.05 1.97
C LEU A 68 -15.05 -6.48 0.62
N ALA A 69 -15.83 -7.23 -0.18
CA ALA A 69 -16.34 -6.73 -1.45
C ALA A 69 -17.17 -5.46 -1.27
N GLU A 70 -18.01 -5.40 -0.24
CA GLU A 70 -18.80 -4.21 0.11
C GLU A 70 -17.91 -3.03 0.52
N LEU A 71 -16.89 -3.26 1.37
CA LEU A 71 -15.93 -2.21 1.75
C LEU A 71 -15.24 -1.59 0.52
N ILE A 72 -14.90 -2.41 -0.48
CA ILE A 72 -14.28 -1.94 -1.71
C ILE A 72 -15.31 -1.19 -2.58
N ASN A 73 -16.50 -1.73 -2.77
CA ASN A 73 -17.54 -1.13 -3.60
C ASN A 73 -18.06 0.20 -3.01
N THR A 74 -18.16 0.29 -1.70
CA THR A 74 -18.56 1.52 -0.97
C THR A 74 -17.40 2.48 -0.72
N ARG A 75 -16.22 2.20 -1.28
CA ARG A 75 -14.99 3.02 -1.17
C ARG A 75 -14.47 3.17 0.28
N ARG A 76 -14.90 2.32 1.20
CA ARG A 76 -14.37 2.28 2.58
C ARG A 76 -13.02 1.59 2.65
N ALA A 77 -12.71 0.71 1.71
CA ALA A 77 -11.38 0.13 1.52
C ALA A 77 -10.92 0.35 0.08
N VAL A 78 -9.63 0.58 -0.09
CA VAL A 78 -9.01 0.84 -1.40
C VAL A 78 -7.70 0.07 -1.55
N ARG A 79 -7.33 -0.19 -2.81
CA ARG A 79 -6.10 -0.86 -3.18
C ARG A 79 -5.17 0.14 -3.86
N LEU A 80 -3.97 0.31 -3.33
CA LEU A 80 -2.99 1.28 -3.86
C LEU A 80 -1.56 0.85 -3.56
N GLY A 81 -0.59 1.52 -4.19
CA GLY A 81 0.82 1.35 -3.86
C GLY A 81 1.16 1.96 -2.50
N LEU A 82 1.79 1.17 -1.61
CA LEU A 82 2.26 1.62 -0.30
C LEU A 82 3.63 0.97 0.03
N MET A 83 3.70 0.25 1.15
CA MET A 83 4.93 -0.34 1.66
C MET A 83 5.69 -1.13 0.57
N ARG A 84 7.00 -0.95 0.49
CA ARG A 84 7.89 -1.62 -0.48
C ARG A 84 7.45 -1.45 -1.95
N ASN A 85 6.71 -0.38 -2.26
CA ASN A 85 6.16 -0.12 -3.60
C ASN A 85 5.29 -1.28 -4.15
N THR A 86 4.60 -2.02 -3.28
CA THR A 86 3.65 -3.08 -3.64
C THR A 86 2.21 -2.65 -3.37
N ILE A 87 1.26 -3.32 -4.03
CA ILE A 87 -0.16 -3.03 -3.84
C ILE A 87 -0.61 -3.52 -2.45
N HIS A 88 -1.25 -2.64 -1.71
CA HIS A 88 -1.87 -2.94 -0.42
C HIS A 88 -3.36 -2.59 -0.45
N LEU A 89 -4.13 -3.32 0.31
CA LEU A 89 -5.49 -3.01 0.69
C LEU A 89 -5.45 -2.28 2.03
N VAL A 90 -6.01 -1.09 2.09
CA VAL A 90 -6.15 -0.28 3.31
C VAL A 90 -7.54 0.32 3.39
N THR A 91 -7.94 0.81 4.56
CA THR A 91 -9.16 1.62 4.65
C THR A 91 -8.98 2.98 3.97
N ALA A 92 -10.09 3.58 3.53
CA ALA A 92 -10.07 4.94 2.96
C ALA A 92 -9.43 5.96 3.93
N ARG A 93 -9.73 5.82 5.23
CA ARG A 93 -9.13 6.64 6.29
C ARG A 93 -7.61 6.53 6.29
N ASP A 94 -7.08 5.31 6.26
CA ASP A 94 -5.64 5.06 6.27
C ASP A 94 -4.97 5.47 4.96
N CYS A 95 -5.65 5.29 3.82
CA CYS A 95 -5.19 5.81 2.53
C CYS A 95 -4.97 7.32 2.60
N LEU A 96 -5.98 8.08 3.01
CA LEU A 96 -5.91 9.54 3.09
C LEU A 96 -4.88 10.03 4.12
N ALA A 97 -4.77 9.32 5.25
CA ALA A 97 -3.88 9.72 6.34
C ALA A 97 -2.41 9.33 6.12
N GLN A 98 -2.13 8.28 5.36
CA GLN A 98 -0.78 7.67 5.34
C GLN A 98 -0.09 7.71 3.98
N ARG A 99 -0.82 7.88 2.86
CA ARG A 99 -0.23 7.75 1.52
C ARG A 99 0.95 8.71 1.30
N SER A 100 0.87 9.92 1.82
CA SER A 100 1.96 10.91 1.72
C SER A 100 3.24 10.48 2.42
N LEU A 101 3.16 9.70 3.51
CA LEU A 101 4.33 9.19 4.22
C LEU A 101 5.21 8.27 3.36
N TYR A 102 4.62 7.65 2.36
CA TYR A 102 5.31 6.75 1.43
C TYR A 102 5.84 7.46 0.18
N GLN A 103 5.49 8.75 -0.04
CA GLN A 103 5.92 9.46 -1.24
C GLN A 103 7.45 9.48 -1.42
N PRO A 104 8.27 9.72 -0.38
CA PRO A 104 9.73 9.67 -0.53
C PRO A 104 10.27 8.33 -1.04
N LEU A 105 9.59 7.20 -0.69
CA LEU A 105 9.94 5.90 -1.22
C LEU A 105 9.65 5.80 -2.73
N PHE A 106 8.51 6.35 -3.17
CA PHE A 106 8.13 6.37 -4.58
C PHE A 106 9.01 7.31 -5.39
N ASP A 107 9.34 8.50 -4.85
CA ASP A 107 10.23 9.46 -5.50
C ASP A 107 11.62 8.86 -5.74
N ARG A 108 12.17 8.20 -4.73
CA ARG A 108 13.45 7.50 -4.87
C ARG A 108 13.37 6.36 -5.91
N ALA A 109 12.30 5.56 -5.87
CA ALA A 109 12.11 4.50 -6.84
C ALA A 109 11.94 5.04 -8.26
N TRP A 110 11.26 6.18 -8.45
CA TRP A 110 11.16 6.89 -9.72
C TRP A 110 12.53 7.35 -10.22
N GLN A 111 13.29 8.06 -9.40
CA GLN A 111 14.60 8.60 -9.76
C GLN A 111 15.61 7.51 -10.19
N THR A 112 15.53 6.33 -9.57
CA THR A 112 16.43 5.21 -9.86
C THR A 112 15.95 4.30 -10.98
N SER A 113 14.69 4.46 -11.44
CA SER A 113 14.08 3.61 -12.48
C SER A 113 14.56 3.98 -13.89
N SER A 114 14.49 3.03 -14.81
CA SER A 114 14.63 3.31 -16.25
C SER A 114 13.55 4.27 -16.76
N PHE A 115 12.35 4.18 -16.20
CA PHE A 115 11.23 5.06 -16.58
C PHE A 115 11.51 6.53 -16.29
N GLY A 116 12.08 6.84 -15.11
CA GLY A 116 12.48 8.21 -14.78
C GLY A 116 13.56 8.73 -15.71
N ARG A 117 14.55 7.89 -16.05
CA ARG A 117 15.59 8.27 -17.01
C ARG A 117 15.05 8.55 -18.41
N ASN A 118 14.05 7.80 -18.87
CA ASN A 118 13.43 7.98 -20.18
C ASN A 118 12.62 9.29 -20.29
N LEU A 119 12.32 9.94 -19.17
CA LEU A 119 11.58 11.21 -19.15
C LEU A 119 12.44 12.41 -18.75
N VAL A 120 13.75 12.28 -18.77
CA VAL A 120 14.65 13.44 -18.58
C VAL A 120 14.39 14.48 -19.68
N GLY A 121 14.32 15.75 -19.28
CA GLY A 121 14.12 16.89 -20.19
C GLY A 121 12.67 17.25 -20.49
N ILE A 122 11.69 16.62 -19.82
CA ILE A 122 10.28 17.06 -19.89
C ILE A 122 9.80 17.54 -18.52
N ASP A 123 8.77 18.39 -18.55
CA ASP A 123 8.05 18.74 -17.32
C ASP A 123 7.12 17.59 -16.90
N VAL A 124 7.62 16.77 -15.97
CA VAL A 124 6.85 15.65 -15.42
C VAL A 124 5.60 16.11 -14.66
N SER A 125 5.60 17.34 -14.12
CA SER A 125 4.43 17.90 -13.44
C SER A 125 3.29 18.11 -14.43
N ALA A 126 3.58 18.54 -15.66
CA ALA A 126 2.59 18.65 -16.74
C ALA A 126 2.03 17.27 -17.14
N VAL A 127 2.88 16.22 -17.16
CA VAL A 127 2.42 14.84 -17.40
C VAL A 127 1.43 14.40 -16.32
N ILE A 128 1.74 14.64 -15.05
CA ILE A 128 0.86 14.30 -13.92
C ILE A 128 -0.45 15.08 -13.95
N ALA A 129 -0.39 16.38 -14.27
CA ALA A 129 -1.58 17.20 -14.39
C ALA A 129 -2.51 16.68 -15.51
N GLN A 130 -1.97 16.40 -16.70
CA GLN A 130 -2.74 15.85 -17.81
C GLN A 130 -3.32 14.47 -17.52
N ALA A 131 -2.54 13.59 -16.89
CA ALA A 131 -3.00 12.27 -16.47
C ALA A 131 -4.17 12.37 -15.47
N THR A 132 -4.11 13.35 -14.56
CA THR A 132 -5.18 13.59 -13.59
C THR A 132 -6.49 13.97 -14.29
N VAL A 133 -6.43 14.78 -15.36
CA VAL A 133 -7.60 15.12 -16.18
C VAL A 133 -8.21 13.84 -16.79
N PHE A 134 -7.39 13.02 -17.46
CA PHE A 134 -7.87 11.78 -18.08
C PHE A 134 -8.47 10.78 -17.08
N MET A 135 -7.91 10.71 -15.89
CA MET A 135 -8.41 9.81 -14.84
C MET A 135 -9.66 10.34 -14.13
N LYS A 136 -9.92 11.65 -14.17
CA LYS A 136 -11.19 12.24 -13.68
C LYS A 136 -12.36 11.95 -14.62
N GLU A 137 -12.13 11.86 -15.93
CA GLU A 137 -13.16 11.47 -16.90
C GLU A 137 -13.65 10.03 -16.63
N ARG A 138 -12.73 9.09 -16.50
CA ARG A 138 -12.98 7.71 -16.09
C ARG A 138 -11.69 7.03 -15.62
N PRO A 139 -11.77 5.95 -14.81
CA PRO A 139 -10.60 5.14 -14.50
C PRO A 139 -9.94 4.56 -15.77
N ARG A 140 -8.61 4.51 -15.79
CA ARG A 140 -7.79 4.10 -16.94
C ARG A 140 -6.86 2.94 -16.58
N THR A 141 -6.59 2.06 -17.54
CA THR A 141 -5.43 1.18 -17.45
C THR A 141 -4.15 1.98 -17.72
N PHE A 142 -2.99 1.46 -17.28
CA PHE A 142 -1.72 2.13 -17.61
C PHE A 142 -1.44 2.18 -19.11
N SER A 143 -1.84 1.15 -19.87
CA SER A 143 -1.72 1.15 -21.32
C SER A 143 -2.54 2.25 -21.99
N GLU A 144 -3.81 2.44 -21.57
CA GLU A 144 -4.65 3.53 -22.07
C GLU A 144 -4.07 4.89 -21.69
N LEU A 145 -3.64 5.04 -20.43
CA LEU A 145 -3.09 6.29 -19.94
C LEU A 145 -1.80 6.68 -20.68
N GLY A 146 -0.90 5.72 -20.89
CA GLY A 146 0.33 5.94 -21.66
C GLY A 146 0.03 6.41 -23.07
N ARG A 147 -0.91 5.76 -23.78
CA ARG A 147 -1.29 6.16 -25.15
C ARG A 147 -1.92 7.56 -25.20
N LEU A 148 -2.76 7.92 -24.24
CA LEU A 148 -3.36 9.25 -24.15
C LEU A 148 -2.30 10.33 -23.87
N LEU A 149 -1.37 10.06 -22.98
CA LEU A 149 -0.27 10.97 -22.68
C LEU A 149 0.68 11.12 -23.86
N GLN A 150 0.95 10.04 -24.61
CA GLN A 150 1.81 10.08 -25.79
C GLN A 150 1.28 11.00 -26.89
N GLN A 151 -0.02 11.25 -26.98
CA GLN A 151 -0.56 12.24 -27.92
C GLN A 151 0.00 13.66 -27.72
N ARG A 152 0.36 13.99 -26.47
CA ARG A 152 0.97 15.27 -26.12
C ARG A 152 2.51 15.22 -26.04
N TRP A 153 3.07 14.05 -25.83
CA TRP A 153 4.52 13.79 -25.79
C TRP A 153 4.89 12.64 -26.74
N PRO A 154 4.79 12.86 -28.08
CA PRO A 154 4.88 11.79 -29.08
C PRO A 154 6.23 11.07 -29.10
N ASP A 155 7.31 11.81 -28.78
CA ASP A 155 8.68 11.28 -28.78
C ASP A 155 9.05 10.54 -27.46
N ARG A 156 8.08 10.33 -26.56
CA ARG A 156 8.33 9.71 -25.25
C ARG A 156 7.74 8.31 -25.16
N ASP A 157 8.42 7.47 -24.42
CA ASP A 157 7.97 6.10 -24.15
C ASP A 157 6.64 6.08 -23.39
N THR A 158 5.63 5.40 -23.95
CA THR A 158 4.29 5.30 -23.37
C THR A 158 4.27 4.70 -21.99
N THR A 159 5.14 3.71 -21.76
CA THR A 159 5.25 3.03 -20.47
C THR A 159 5.87 3.95 -19.44
N ALA A 160 6.91 4.70 -19.80
CA ALA A 160 7.52 5.68 -18.91
C ALA A 160 6.53 6.78 -18.49
N LEU A 161 5.73 7.31 -19.43
CA LEU A 161 4.68 8.28 -19.15
C LEU A 161 3.65 7.74 -18.15
N ALA A 162 3.16 6.51 -18.35
CA ALA A 162 2.20 5.88 -17.44
C ALA A 162 2.82 5.57 -16.06
N TYR A 163 4.10 5.18 -16.03
CA TYR A 163 4.78 4.90 -14.77
C TYR A 163 5.12 6.17 -13.98
N ALA A 164 5.34 7.32 -14.63
CA ALA A 164 5.42 8.60 -13.92
C ALA A 164 4.18 8.80 -13.02
N VAL A 165 3.00 8.54 -13.57
CA VAL A 165 1.74 8.64 -12.82
C VAL A 165 1.70 7.66 -11.64
N ARG A 166 2.14 6.41 -11.87
CA ARG A 166 2.18 5.39 -10.81
C ARG A 166 3.07 5.78 -9.63
N TYR A 167 4.20 6.42 -9.89
CA TYR A 167 5.16 6.77 -8.84
C TYR A 167 4.83 8.11 -8.17
N LEU A 168 4.37 9.09 -8.94
CA LEU A 168 4.32 10.48 -8.50
C LEU A 168 2.91 10.95 -8.10
N LEU A 169 1.86 10.17 -8.41
CA LEU A 169 0.50 10.50 -8.02
C LEU A 169 -0.07 9.44 -7.07
N PRO A 170 -0.75 9.83 -5.98
CA PRO A 170 -1.56 8.92 -5.19
C PRO A 170 -2.73 8.37 -6.01
N ILE A 171 -2.61 7.15 -6.50
CA ILE A 171 -3.64 6.48 -7.31
C ILE A 171 -4.14 5.21 -6.65
N VAL A 172 -5.41 4.88 -6.89
CA VAL A 172 -6.08 3.68 -6.39
C VAL A 172 -6.55 2.80 -7.54
N GLN A 173 -6.50 1.48 -7.34
CA GLN A 173 -7.19 0.54 -8.21
C GLN A 173 -8.68 0.52 -7.89
N VAL A 174 -9.49 0.59 -8.93
CA VAL A 174 -10.95 0.56 -8.77
C VAL A 174 -11.55 -0.81 -9.10
N PRO A 175 -12.75 -1.13 -8.57
CA PRO A 175 -13.47 -2.33 -8.96
C PRO A 175 -13.67 -2.42 -10.49
N PRO A 176 -13.87 -3.64 -11.03
CA PRO A 176 -14.13 -4.89 -10.34
C PRO A 176 -12.89 -5.67 -9.88
N ARG A 177 -11.65 -5.19 -10.22
CA ARG A 177 -10.44 -5.86 -9.74
C ARG A 177 -10.34 -5.76 -8.21
N GLY A 178 -10.11 -6.90 -7.57
CA GLY A 178 -10.08 -7.01 -6.11
C GLY A 178 -11.41 -7.41 -5.48
N ILE A 179 -12.46 -7.59 -6.27
CA ILE A 179 -13.71 -8.21 -5.83
C ILE A 179 -13.60 -9.73 -5.98
N TRP A 180 -14.00 -10.45 -4.94
CA TRP A 180 -13.98 -11.91 -4.94
C TRP A 180 -14.73 -12.48 -6.14
N GLY A 181 -14.13 -13.44 -6.83
CA GLY A 181 -14.72 -14.07 -8.02
C GLY A 181 -14.77 -13.19 -9.28
N LYS A 182 -14.27 -11.94 -9.23
CA LYS A 182 -14.18 -11.06 -10.41
C LYS A 182 -12.76 -11.02 -10.95
N SER A 183 -12.65 -11.13 -12.29
CA SER A 183 -11.38 -10.94 -13.00
C SER A 183 -11.49 -9.69 -13.86
N ALA A 184 -10.49 -8.81 -13.78
CA ALA A 184 -10.41 -7.61 -14.61
C ALA A 184 -8.97 -7.10 -14.69
N GLN A 185 -8.68 -6.38 -15.77
CA GLN A 185 -7.47 -5.59 -15.82
C GLN A 185 -7.51 -4.47 -14.76
N PRO A 186 -6.37 -4.12 -14.15
CA PRO A 186 -6.32 -3.03 -13.19
C PRO A 186 -6.56 -1.70 -13.88
N THR A 187 -7.61 -1.00 -13.45
CA THR A 187 -7.89 0.39 -13.81
C THR A 187 -7.66 1.29 -12.60
N TRP A 188 -7.21 2.51 -12.86
CA TRP A 188 -6.71 3.43 -11.86
C TRP A 188 -7.36 4.80 -11.98
N THR A 189 -7.53 5.45 -10.85
CA THR A 189 -7.88 6.87 -10.75
C THR A 189 -7.15 7.51 -9.56
N SER A 190 -7.18 8.85 -9.44
CA SER A 190 -6.56 9.50 -8.29
C SER A 190 -7.31 9.13 -6.99
N ALA A 191 -6.56 8.96 -5.91
CA ALA A 191 -7.13 8.63 -4.60
C ALA A 191 -8.09 9.72 -4.12
N GLU A 192 -7.74 11.00 -4.32
CA GLU A 192 -8.56 12.14 -3.92
C GLU A 192 -9.88 12.21 -4.68
N PHE A 193 -9.83 12.00 -6.00
CA PHE A 193 -11.05 11.97 -6.80
C PHE A 193 -11.95 10.79 -6.42
N TRP A 194 -11.37 9.61 -6.23
CA TRP A 194 -12.13 8.41 -5.85
C TRP A 194 -12.79 8.50 -4.49
N LEU A 195 -12.07 9.07 -3.51
CA LEU A 195 -12.54 9.17 -2.13
C LEU A 195 -13.27 10.49 -1.83
N GLY A 196 -13.27 11.45 -2.77
CA GLY A 196 -13.92 12.75 -2.61
C GLY A 196 -13.28 13.64 -1.53
N ARG A 197 -12.04 13.34 -1.10
CA ARG A 197 -11.32 14.04 -0.02
C ARG A 197 -9.83 14.11 -0.33
N PRO A 198 -9.12 15.17 0.08
CA PRO A 198 -7.69 15.31 -0.15
C PRO A 198 -6.88 14.29 0.68
N VAL A 199 -5.76 13.86 0.12
CA VAL A 199 -4.73 13.11 0.87
C VAL A 199 -4.03 14.09 1.81
N ALA A 200 -3.84 13.68 3.07
CA ALA A 200 -3.19 14.52 4.06
C ALA A 200 -1.74 14.86 3.64
N THR A 201 -1.41 16.14 3.64
CA THR A 201 -0.04 16.61 3.35
C THR A 201 0.89 16.48 4.55
N LYS A 202 0.32 16.51 5.77
CA LYS A 202 1.04 16.31 7.03
C LYS A 202 0.48 15.08 7.73
N SER A 203 1.33 14.09 7.96
CA SER A 203 0.98 12.83 8.63
C SER A 203 2.06 12.44 9.60
N SER A 204 1.69 11.73 10.67
CA SER A 204 2.63 11.34 11.72
C SER A 204 3.28 10.00 11.40
N HIS A 205 4.59 10.00 11.18
CA HIS A 205 5.40 8.79 11.10
C HIS A 205 5.32 7.97 12.39
N ASP A 206 5.33 8.62 13.56
CA ASP A 206 5.28 7.94 14.85
C ASP A 206 4.00 7.11 15.01
N LYS A 207 2.85 7.68 14.64
CA LYS A 207 1.57 6.94 14.67
C LYS A 207 1.60 5.71 13.76
N LEU A 208 2.16 5.83 12.57
CA LEU A 208 2.30 4.71 11.64
C LEU A 208 3.22 3.64 12.21
N VAL A 209 4.40 4.05 12.73
CA VAL A 209 5.38 3.13 13.32
C VAL A 209 4.80 2.42 14.54
N LEU A 210 4.14 3.13 15.46
CA LEU A 210 3.54 2.53 16.64
C LEU A 210 2.46 1.49 16.26
N ARG A 211 1.60 1.80 15.29
CA ARG A 211 0.60 0.85 14.79
C ARG A 211 1.26 -0.37 14.15
N TYR A 212 2.28 -0.15 13.33
CA TYR A 212 3.04 -1.25 12.72
C TYR A 212 3.69 -2.15 13.78
N LEU A 213 4.33 -1.58 14.79
CA LEU A 213 4.93 -2.33 15.89
C LEU A 213 3.88 -3.08 16.73
N ALA A 214 2.69 -2.53 16.90
CA ALA A 214 1.59 -3.21 17.58
C ALA A 214 1.16 -4.49 16.84
N ALA A 215 1.07 -4.44 15.50
CA ALA A 215 0.65 -5.58 14.68
C ALA A 215 1.80 -6.57 14.38
N PHE A 216 3.02 -6.09 14.17
CA PHE A 216 4.13 -6.92 13.68
C PHE A 216 5.27 -7.09 14.68
N GLY A 217 5.25 -6.35 15.80
CA GLY A 217 6.33 -6.37 16.78
C GLY A 217 7.57 -5.62 16.29
N ARG A 218 8.59 -5.62 17.12
CA ARG A 218 9.86 -4.99 16.79
C ARG A 218 10.56 -5.79 15.70
N PRO A 219 11.02 -5.17 14.59
CA PRO A 219 11.85 -5.86 13.62
C PRO A 219 13.14 -6.33 14.30
N PRO A 220 13.73 -7.47 13.88
CA PRO A 220 15.03 -7.85 14.34
C PRO A 220 16.01 -6.70 14.05
N LEU A 221 16.80 -6.32 15.05
CA LEU A 221 17.92 -5.43 14.82
C LEU A 221 18.78 -6.08 13.73
N ALA A 222 19.11 -5.35 12.68
CA ALA A 222 20.06 -5.82 11.70
C ALA A 222 21.34 -6.18 12.47
N THR A 223 21.59 -7.47 12.62
CA THR A 223 22.90 -7.93 13.10
C THR A 223 23.88 -7.50 12.02
N SER A 224 24.75 -6.53 12.34
CA SER A 224 25.92 -6.26 11.54
C SER A 224 26.58 -7.61 11.25
N ARG A 225 26.62 -8.01 9.98
CA ARG A 225 27.40 -9.20 9.59
C ARG A 225 28.81 -8.96 10.12
N PRO A 226 29.38 -9.89 10.92
CA PRO A 226 30.80 -9.81 11.21
C PRO A 226 31.53 -9.78 9.86
N GLY A 227 32.41 -8.80 9.69
CA GLY A 227 33.25 -8.71 8.51
C GLY A 227 33.91 -10.06 8.25
N ARG A 228 33.88 -10.51 7.03
CA ARG A 228 34.78 -11.57 6.58
C ARG A 228 36.15 -10.91 6.46
N ASP A 229 36.99 -11.21 7.41
CA ASP A 229 38.44 -11.07 7.23
C ASP A 229 38.92 -12.12 6.23
#